data_16cb0dfd5c77d9285a2b40a03e11c47f
#
_entry.id   16cb0dfd5c77d9285a2b40a03e11c47f
#
_cell.length_a   1.000
_cell.length_b   1.000
_cell.length_c   1.000
_cell.angle_alpha   90.00
_cell.angle_beta   90.00
_cell.angle_gamma   90.00
#
_symmetry.space_group_name_H-M   'P 1'
#
loop_
_entity.id
_entity.type
_entity.pdbx_description
1 polymer ?
#
loop_
_entity_poly.entity_id
_entity_poly.type
_entity_poly.pdbx_seq_one_letter_code
_entity_poly.pdbx_strand_id
1 'polypeptide(L)'
;VRVASLLNRSADLQVQLGLAYPPMIAPQAGYVSFDLPRCDRQIAKLEDYIQSQKLPPTAAVKIAIGVNLDGKLIEADLSDPNTCHFLVGGTTGSGKSEFLRSLLLSLLYRHSPQHLKIALVDPKRVTFPEFEKIPWLYAPVVKDGESAIQLMTDLVTEMESRYHQFETAGCAHISAYNQKATKPLPRIV
;
A
#
# COMPACT_ATOMS: atom_id res chain seq x y z
N VAL A 1 12.33 -6.50 37.21
CA VAL A 1 13.09 -5.41 36.59
C VAL A 1 12.12 -4.27 36.32
N ARG A 2 12.51 -3.02 36.65
CA ARG A 2 11.65 -1.85 36.35
C ARG A 2 11.81 -1.49 34.87
N VAL A 3 10.69 -1.38 34.14
CA VAL A 3 10.68 -1.05 32.68
C VAL A 3 11.47 0.24 32.39
N ALA A 4 11.32 1.26 33.24
CA ALA A 4 12.08 2.52 33.11
C ALA A 4 13.61 2.33 33.13
N SER A 5 14.11 1.36 33.91
CA SER A 5 15.53 1.05 33.95
C SER A 5 16.05 0.42 32.66
N LEU A 6 15.20 -0.29 31.92
CA LEU A 6 15.54 -0.85 30.60
C LEU A 6 15.50 0.23 29.51
N LEU A 7 14.47 1.07 29.52
CA LEU A 7 14.30 2.14 28.52
C LEU A 7 15.49 3.12 28.50
N ASN A 8 16.08 3.39 29.66
CA ASN A 8 17.20 4.32 29.81
C ASN A 8 18.57 3.71 29.44
N ARG A 9 18.63 2.45 28.99
CA ARG A 9 19.88 1.74 28.68
C ARG A 9 20.22 1.65 27.19
N SER A 10 19.47 2.31 26.32
CA SER A 10 19.70 2.22 24.87
C SER A 10 21.10 2.73 24.46
N ALA A 11 21.58 3.83 25.09
CA ALA A 11 22.91 4.37 24.81
C ALA A 11 24.03 3.44 25.30
N ASP A 12 23.87 2.84 26.47
CA ASP A 12 24.84 1.86 27.02
C ASP A 12 24.94 0.65 26.08
N LEU A 13 23.81 0.13 25.61
CA LEU A 13 23.75 -0.98 24.66
C LEU A 13 24.35 -0.61 23.29
N GLN A 14 24.15 0.62 22.82
CA GLN A 14 24.78 1.08 21.58
C GLN A 14 26.31 0.97 21.67
N VAL A 15 26.88 1.48 22.75
CA VAL A 15 28.35 1.45 22.95
C VAL A 15 28.87 0.03 23.12
N GLN A 16 28.23 -0.77 23.98
CA GLN A 16 28.71 -2.14 24.28
C GLN A 16 28.58 -3.08 23.08
N LEU A 17 27.57 -2.91 22.25
CA LEU A 17 27.32 -3.74 21.05
C LEU A 17 27.93 -3.15 19.77
N GLY A 18 28.59 -1.98 19.84
CA GLY A 18 29.19 -1.32 18.68
C GLY A 18 28.18 -0.93 17.59
N LEU A 19 26.96 -0.55 17.98
CA LEU A 19 25.90 -0.22 17.04
C LEU A 19 26.05 1.19 16.48
N ALA A 20 25.77 1.39 15.20
CA ALA A 20 25.77 2.71 14.55
C ALA A 20 24.71 3.66 15.14
N TYR A 21 23.59 3.09 15.61
CA TYR A 21 22.47 3.82 16.22
C TYR A 21 22.02 3.10 17.49
N PRO A 22 21.45 3.83 18.48
CA PRO A 22 20.91 3.20 19.68
C PRO A 22 19.76 2.24 19.33
N PRO A 23 19.66 1.08 19.98
CA PRO A 23 18.55 0.17 19.79
C PRO A 23 17.25 0.80 20.26
N MET A 24 16.15 0.49 19.58
CA MET A 24 14.82 0.88 20.03
C MET A 24 14.38 -0.08 21.13
N ILE A 25 14.05 0.46 22.30
CA ILE A 25 13.50 -0.31 23.42
C ILE A 25 12.09 0.18 23.67
N ALA A 26 11.11 -0.72 23.55
CA ALA A 26 9.70 -0.37 23.68
C ALA A 26 8.96 -1.34 24.64
N PRO A 27 8.11 -0.82 25.55
CA PRO A 27 7.23 -1.65 26.35
C PRO A 27 6.09 -2.22 25.48
N GLN A 28 5.83 -3.51 25.64
CA GLN A 28 4.74 -4.23 25.01
C GLN A 28 3.87 -4.90 26.08
N ALA A 29 2.70 -5.39 25.72
CA ALA A 29 1.84 -6.12 26.63
C ALA A 29 2.53 -7.43 27.08
N GLY A 30 3.01 -7.46 28.34
CA GLY A 30 3.65 -8.63 28.95
C GLY A 30 5.16 -8.75 28.74
N TYR A 31 5.82 -7.91 27.91
CA TYR A 31 7.27 -7.93 27.69
C TYR A 31 7.83 -6.57 27.29
N VAL A 32 9.15 -6.49 27.19
CA VAL A 32 9.84 -5.31 26.60
C VAL A 32 10.56 -5.79 25.35
N SER A 33 10.30 -5.16 24.20
CA SER A 33 11.01 -5.43 22.95
C SER A 33 12.32 -4.65 22.88
N PHE A 34 13.32 -5.28 22.26
CA PHE A 34 14.60 -4.68 21.91
C PHE A 34 14.82 -4.86 20.41
N ASP A 35 14.73 -3.79 19.65
CA ASP A 35 14.98 -3.81 18.21
C ASP A 35 16.44 -3.45 17.95
N LEU A 36 17.23 -4.46 17.60
CA LEU A 36 18.65 -4.32 17.30
C LEU A 36 18.87 -4.27 15.79
N PRO A 37 19.61 -3.28 15.27
CA PRO A 37 19.96 -3.26 13.86
C PRO A 37 20.88 -4.46 13.53
N ARG A 38 20.53 -5.24 12.51
CA ARG A 38 21.34 -6.35 12.04
C ARG A 38 22.58 -5.85 11.28
N CYS A 39 23.72 -6.47 11.49
CA CYS A 39 24.95 -6.23 10.74
C CYS A 39 24.80 -6.74 9.28
N ASP A 40 24.12 -7.87 9.08
CA ASP A 40 23.76 -8.46 7.79
C ASP A 40 22.30 -8.15 7.46
N ARG A 41 22.06 -7.12 6.68
CA ARG A 41 20.71 -6.78 6.24
C ARG A 41 20.21 -7.80 5.24
N GLN A 42 19.09 -8.45 5.56
CA GLN A 42 18.40 -9.34 4.64
C GLN A 42 17.44 -8.52 3.77
N ILE A 43 17.46 -8.79 2.47
CA ILE A 43 16.54 -8.18 1.52
C ILE A 43 15.32 -9.06 1.45
N ALA A 44 14.14 -8.50 1.83
CA ALA A 44 12.85 -9.13 1.60
C ALA A 44 12.39 -8.80 0.18
N LYS A 45 12.39 -9.78 -0.72
CA LYS A 45 11.91 -9.58 -2.08
C LYS A 45 10.40 -9.73 -2.12
N LEU A 46 9.71 -8.86 -2.87
CA LEU A 46 8.25 -8.89 -3.01
C LEU A 46 7.75 -10.26 -3.51
N GLU A 47 8.46 -10.86 -4.46
CA GLU A 47 8.14 -12.16 -5.07
C GLU A 47 8.11 -13.33 -4.08
N ASP A 48 8.87 -13.24 -2.97
CA ASP A 48 8.90 -14.30 -1.94
C ASP A 48 7.60 -14.31 -1.11
N TYR A 49 6.85 -13.22 -1.11
CA TYR A 49 5.67 -13.01 -0.25
C TYR A 49 4.36 -12.90 -1.03
N ILE A 50 4.41 -12.50 -2.29
CA ILE A 50 3.24 -12.29 -3.13
C ILE A 50 3.29 -13.24 -4.32
N GLN A 51 2.33 -14.15 -4.34
CA GLN A 51 2.11 -15.02 -5.49
C GLN A 51 1.14 -14.37 -6.46
N SER A 52 1.38 -14.56 -7.76
CA SER A 52 0.43 -14.16 -8.79
C SER A 52 -0.85 -14.99 -8.65
N GLN A 53 -1.91 -14.36 -8.17
CA GLN A 53 -3.23 -14.97 -8.02
C GLN A 53 -4.25 -14.12 -8.78
N LYS A 54 -5.07 -14.75 -9.59
CA LYS A 54 -6.24 -14.08 -10.19
C LYS A 54 -7.37 -14.04 -9.17
N LEU A 55 -7.37 -13.01 -8.34
CA LEU A 55 -8.41 -12.82 -7.35
C LEU A 55 -9.76 -12.46 -8.02
N PRO A 56 -10.89 -12.89 -7.45
CA PRO A 56 -12.21 -12.55 -7.95
C PRO A 56 -12.52 -11.05 -7.80
N PRO A 57 -13.51 -10.51 -8.56
CA PRO A 57 -13.86 -9.08 -8.51
C PRO A 57 -14.38 -8.60 -7.15
N THR A 58 -14.78 -9.52 -6.29
CA THR A 58 -15.25 -9.25 -4.92
C THR A 58 -14.13 -9.25 -3.89
N ALA A 59 -12.91 -9.66 -4.28
CA ALA A 59 -11.78 -9.74 -3.36
C ALA A 59 -11.38 -8.36 -2.81
N ALA A 60 -10.85 -8.37 -1.60
CA ALA A 60 -10.22 -7.22 -0.97
C ALA A 60 -9.03 -6.72 -1.78
N VAL A 61 -8.86 -5.39 -1.87
CA VAL A 61 -7.75 -4.76 -2.57
C VAL A 61 -6.62 -4.51 -1.58
N LYS A 62 -5.77 -5.50 -1.40
CA LYS A 62 -4.67 -5.44 -0.43
C LYS A 62 -3.37 -5.01 -1.06
N ILE A 63 -2.68 -4.11 -0.40
CA ILE A 63 -1.31 -3.68 -0.72
C ILE A 63 -0.31 -4.28 0.26
N ALA A 64 0.86 -4.66 -0.25
CA ALA A 64 1.97 -5.09 0.59
C ALA A 64 2.70 -3.86 1.15
N ILE A 65 2.77 -3.77 2.48
CA ILE A 65 3.48 -2.69 3.19
C ILE A 65 4.94 -3.09 3.43
N GLY A 66 5.18 -4.33 3.84
CA GLY A 66 6.50 -4.82 4.16
C GLY A 66 6.44 -6.14 4.93
N VAL A 67 7.55 -6.53 5.54
CA VAL A 67 7.68 -7.77 6.30
C VAL A 67 8.01 -7.41 7.74
N ASN A 68 7.30 -8.00 8.70
CA ASN A 68 7.59 -7.80 10.12
C ASN A 68 8.82 -8.62 10.57
N LEU A 69 9.19 -8.47 11.83
CA LEU A 69 10.35 -9.18 12.41
C LEU A 69 10.18 -10.70 12.44
N ASP A 70 8.96 -11.22 12.41
CA ASP A 70 8.66 -12.65 12.33
C ASP A 70 8.70 -13.19 10.88
N GLY A 71 9.06 -12.37 9.91
CA GLY A 71 9.07 -12.74 8.49
C GLY A 71 7.69 -12.81 7.85
N LYS A 72 6.65 -12.25 8.48
CA LYS A 72 5.28 -12.25 7.96
C LYS A 72 5.01 -10.99 7.14
N LEU A 73 4.33 -11.15 6.01
CA LEU A 73 3.87 -10.03 5.19
C LEU A 73 2.86 -9.19 5.97
N ILE A 74 3.09 -7.89 6.04
CA ILE A 74 2.16 -6.88 6.55
C ILE A 74 1.45 -6.25 5.35
N GLU A 75 0.13 -6.24 5.41
CA GLU A 75 -0.73 -5.75 4.35
C GLU A 75 -1.71 -4.71 4.87
N ALA A 76 -2.17 -3.85 3.98
CA ALA A 76 -3.31 -2.98 4.23
C ALA A 76 -4.37 -3.21 3.15
N ASP A 77 -5.64 -3.11 3.53
CA ASP A 77 -6.79 -3.30 2.65
C ASP A 77 -7.36 -1.95 2.22
N LEU A 78 -7.17 -1.57 0.97
CA LEU A 78 -7.75 -0.34 0.40
C LEU A 78 -9.28 -0.42 0.26
N SER A 79 -9.89 -1.58 0.49
CA SER A 79 -11.35 -1.73 0.52
C SER A 79 -11.95 -1.43 1.89
N ASP A 80 -11.13 -1.37 2.96
CA ASP A 80 -11.55 -1.04 4.31
C ASP A 80 -11.56 0.50 4.48
N PRO A 81 -12.68 1.11 4.89
CA PRO A 81 -12.76 2.55 5.12
C PRO A 81 -11.69 3.12 6.07
N ASN A 82 -11.18 2.31 6.99
CA ASN A 82 -10.15 2.73 7.95
C ASN A 82 -8.73 2.74 7.36
N THR A 83 -8.51 2.05 6.24
CA THR A 83 -7.18 1.89 5.61
C THR A 83 -7.16 2.19 4.11
N CYS A 84 -8.20 2.86 3.60
CA CYS A 84 -8.33 3.17 2.16
C CYS A 84 -7.41 4.31 1.68
N HIS A 85 -6.83 5.10 2.58
CA HIS A 85 -5.94 6.22 2.23
C HIS A 85 -4.59 6.07 2.91
N PHE A 86 -3.52 6.32 2.15
CA PHE A 86 -2.15 6.27 2.62
C PHE A 86 -1.40 7.56 2.32
N LEU A 87 -0.73 8.10 3.34
CA LEU A 87 0.26 9.14 3.18
C LEU A 87 1.65 8.55 3.37
N VAL A 88 2.49 8.62 2.33
CA VAL A 88 3.86 8.12 2.35
C VAL A 88 4.82 9.28 2.46
N GLY A 89 5.44 9.45 3.63
CA GLY A 89 6.43 10.49 3.93
C GLY A 89 7.85 9.97 3.99
N GLY A 90 8.83 10.83 3.75
CA GLY A 90 10.25 10.52 3.90
C GLY A 90 11.14 11.55 3.17
N THR A 91 12.42 11.61 3.54
CA THR A 91 13.43 12.46 2.91
C THR A 91 13.79 11.98 1.49
N THR A 92 14.51 12.80 0.74
CA THR A 92 15.07 12.38 -0.56
C THR A 92 16.01 11.18 -0.34
N GLY A 93 15.92 10.17 -1.19
CA GLY A 93 16.72 8.94 -1.07
C GLY A 93 16.22 7.91 -0.02
N SER A 94 15.13 8.19 0.71
CA SER A 94 14.57 7.27 1.71
C SER A 94 13.84 6.04 1.14
N GLY A 95 13.69 5.94 -0.19
CA GLY A 95 13.01 4.81 -0.83
C GLY A 95 11.50 4.99 -1.06
N LYS A 96 10.93 6.21 -0.89
CA LYS A 96 9.49 6.46 -1.15
C LYS A 96 9.00 5.97 -2.50
N SER A 97 9.73 6.28 -3.58
CA SER A 97 9.34 5.88 -4.94
C SER A 97 9.41 4.36 -5.11
N GLU A 98 10.42 3.71 -4.53
CA GLU A 98 10.53 2.25 -4.54
C GLU A 98 9.39 1.58 -3.75
N PHE A 99 9.02 2.16 -2.61
CA PHE A 99 7.86 1.70 -1.85
C PHE A 99 6.57 1.80 -2.67
N LEU A 100 6.34 2.93 -3.34
CA LEU A 100 5.16 3.13 -4.19
C LEU A 100 5.14 2.15 -5.39
N ARG A 101 6.30 1.88 -6.01
CA ARG A 101 6.42 0.84 -7.06
C ARG A 101 6.08 -0.54 -6.54
N SER A 102 6.63 -0.91 -5.38
CA SER A 102 6.34 -2.19 -4.72
C SER A 102 4.85 -2.34 -4.40
N LEU A 103 4.23 -1.26 -3.91
CA LEU A 103 2.79 -1.19 -3.64
C LEU A 103 1.98 -1.43 -4.93
N LEU A 104 2.29 -0.71 -6.02
CA LEU A 104 1.62 -0.90 -7.31
C LEU A 104 1.81 -2.33 -7.83
N LEU A 105 3.03 -2.87 -7.80
CA LEU A 105 3.29 -4.25 -8.21
C LEU A 105 2.47 -5.24 -7.39
N SER A 106 2.32 -5.04 -6.09
CA SER A 106 1.50 -5.91 -5.25
C SER A 106 0.03 -5.96 -5.68
N LEU A 107 -0.51 -4.87 -6.21
CA LEU A 107 -1.84 -4.80 -6.79
C LEU A 107 -1.92 -5.51 -8.15
N LEU A 108 -0.96 -5.26 -9.04
CA LEU A 108 -0.93 -5.83 -10.39
C LEU A 108 -0.77 -7.35 -10.39
N TYR A 109 0.02 -7.89 -9.45
CA TYR A 109 0.19 -9.34 -9.29
C TYR A 109 -1.10 -10.06 -8.87
N ARG A 110 -1.97 -9.39 -8.13
CA ARG A 110 -3.16 -9.98 -7.51
C ARG A 110 -4.45 -9.74 -8.27
N HIS A 111 -4.54 -8.66 -9.02
CA HIS A 111 -5.79 -8.24 -9.67
C HIS A 111 -5.62 -8.13 -11.18
N SER A 112 -6.63 -8.60 -11.90
CA SER A 112 -6.70 -8.43 -13.35
C SER A 112 -7.11 -6.99 -13.72
N PRO A 113 -6.79 -6.52 -14.95
CA PRO A 113 -7.22 -5.21 -15.44
C PRO A 113 -8.75 -5.01 -15.53
N GLN A 114 -9.50 -6.12 -15.51
CA GLN A 114 -10.97 -6.10 -15.48
C GLN A 114 -11.52 -5.84 -14.07
N HIS A 115 -10.74 -6.12 -13.02
CA HIS A 115 -11.19 -6.01 -11.63
C HIS A 115 -10.59 -4.82 -10.89
N LEU A 116 -9.46 -4.31 -11.39
CA LEU A 116 -8.75 -3.17 -10.81
C LEU A 116 -8.30 -2.22 -11.90
N LYS A 117 -8.52 -0.93 -11.67
CA LYS A 117 -7.94 0.17 -12.44
C LYS A 117 -7.10 1.05 -11.53
N ILE A 118 -6.09 1.68 -12.11
CA ILE A 118 -5.15 2.55 -11.40
C ILE A 118 -5.15 3.92 -12.09
N ALA A 119 -5.36 4.98 -11.32
CA ALA A 119 -5.18 6.35 -11.77
C ALA A 119 -3.85 6.90 -11.21
N LEU A 120 -2.94 7.30 -12.06
CA LEU A 120 -1.60 7.77 -11.67
C LEU A 120 -1.40 9.24 -12.01
N VAL A 121 -0.93 9.99 -11.01
CA VAL A 121 -0.49 11.38 -11.15
C VAL A 121 1.00 11.46 -10.77
N ASP A 122 1.87 11.78 -11.73
CA ASP A 122 3.31 11.91 -11.53
C ASP A 122 3.84 13.26 -12.05
N PRO A 123 3.71 14.34 -11.28
CA PRO A 123 4.18 15.66 -11.69
C PRO A 123 5.69 15.73 -11.91
N LYS A 124 6.46 14.79 -11.36
CA LYS A 124 7.92 14.69 -11.59
C LYS A 124 8.29 14.00 -12.89
N ARG A 125 7.35 13.28 -13.53
CA ARG A 125 7.53 12.57 -14.82
C ARG A 125 8.58 11.45 -14.82
N VAL A 126 9.07 11.05 -13.65
CA VAL A 126 10.18 10.08 -13.52
C VAL A 126 9.90 8.98 -12.49
N THR A 127 8.74 9.05 -11.82
CA THR A 127 8.43 8.09 -10.74
C THR A 127 7.91 6.76 -11.29
N PHE A 128 7.09 6.81 -12.35
CA PHE A 128 6.35 5.65 -12.85
C PHE A 128 6.47 5.38 -14.36
N PRO A 129 7.66 5.50 -15.00
CA PRO A 129 7.78 5.33 -16.44
C PRO A 129 7.39 3.92 -16.92
N GLU A 130 7.66 2.89 -16.11
CA GLU A 130 7.32 1.49 -16.39
C GLU A 130 5.82 1.19 -16.36
N PHE A 131 5.01 2.07 -15.75
CA PHE A 131 3.56 1.90 -15.65
C PHE A 131 2.77 2.67 -16.73
N GLU A 132 3.41 3.45 -17.59
CA GLU A 132 2.72 4.31 -18.57
C GLU A 132 1.87 3.56 -19.60
N LYS A 133 2.14 2.28 -19.83
CA LYS A 133 1.48 1.48 -20.88
C LYS A 133 0.80 0.22 -20.37
N ILE A 134 0.58 0.12 -19.08
CA ILE A 134 -0.06 -1.09 -18.52
C ILE A 134 -1.58 -1.06 -18.74
N PRO A 135 -2.21 -2.23 -18.95
CA PRO A 135 -3.66 -2.30 -19.20
C PRO A 135 -4.52 -1.98 -17.96
N TRP A 136 -3.92 -1.84 -16.78
CA TRP A 136 -4.61 -1.44 -15.54
C TRP A 136 -4.89 0.05 -15.45
N LEU A 137 -4.31 0.88 -16.29
CA LEU A 137 -4.54 2.32 -16.22
C LEU A 137 -6.02 2.65 -16.46
N TYR A 138 -6.56 3.53 -15.60
CA TYR A 138 -7.88 4.14 -15.77
C TYR A 138 -7.86 5.21 -16.88
N ALA A 139 -6.80 6.03 -16.86
CA ALA A 139 -6.48 7.06 -17.86
C ALA A 139 -4.95 7.10 -18.06
N PRO A 140 -4.44 7.74 -19.11
CA PRO A 140 -3.00 7.97 -19.25
C PRO A 140 -2.41 8.62 -18.00
N VAL A 141 -1.14 8.30 -17.69
CA VAL A 141 -0.45 8.89 -16.52
C VAL A 141 -0.42 10.41 -16.64
N VAL A 142 -0.99 11.09 -15.66
CA VAL A 142 -1.09 12.55 -15.64
C VAL A 142 0.19 13.15 -15.09
N LYS A 143 0.72 14.18 -15.77
CA LYS A 143 2.04 14.75 -15.50
C LYS A 143 2.04 16.25 -15.17
N ASP A 144 0.87 16.86 -15.05
CA ASP A 144 0.69 18.29 -14.75
C ASP A 144 -0.55 18.53 -13.89
N GLY A 145 -0.62 19.73 -13.30
CA GLY A 145 -1.67 20.06 -12.33
C GLY A 145 -3.05 20.23 -12.96
N GLU A 146 -3.16 20.76 -14.17
CA GLU A 146 -4.44 20.98 -14.85
C GLU A 146 -5.09 19.65 -15.22
N SER A 147 -4.31 18.76 -15.84
CA SER A 147 -4.76 17.40 -16.15
C SER A 147 -5.08 16.60 -14.89
N ALA A 148 -4.38 16.84 -13.76
CA ALA A 148 -4.68 16.20 -12.49
C ALA A 148 -6.05 16.61 -11.94
N ILE A 149 -6.39 17.90 -12.02
CA ILE A 149 -7.71 18.41 -11.64
C ILE A 149 -8.80 17.79 -12.51
N GLN A 150 -8.57 17.70 -13.83
CA GLN A 150 -9.51 17.07 -14.73
C GLN A 150 -9.72 15.59 -14.39
N LEU A 151 -8.64 14.84 -14.16
CA LEU A 151 -8.72 13.43 -13.76
C LEU A 151 -9.52 13.25 -12.46
N MET A 152 -9.32 14.12 -11.46
CA MET A 152 -10.11 14.08 -10.22
C MET A 152 -11.60 14.37 -10.46
N THR A 153 -11.92 15.31 -11.34
CA THR A 153 -13.30 15.62 -11.74
C THR A 153 -13.97 14.43 -12.42
N ASP A 154 -13.25 13.76 -13.31
CA ASP A 154 -13.72 12.56 -14.00
C ASP A 154 -13.96 11.41 -13.01
N LEU A 155 -13.08 11.24 -12.03
CA LEU A 155 -13.23 10.22 -10.96
C LEU A 155 -14.43 10.51 -10.06
N VAL A 156 -14.73 11.77 -9.75
CA VAL A 156 -15.93 12.15 -8.99
C VAL A 156 -17.18 11.83 -9.83
N THR A 157 -17.18 12.15 -11.11
CA THR A 157 -18.29 11.83 -12.02
C THR A 157 -18.52 10.32 -12.12
N GLU A 158 -17.47 9.54 -12.23
CA GLU A 158 -17.53 8.07 -12.21
C GLU A 158 -18.09 7.55 -10.87
N MET A 159 -17.66 8.12 -9.75
CA MET A 159 -18.16 7.77 -8.42
C MET A 159 -19.67 8.01 -8.31
N GLU A 160 -20.17 9.18 -8.71
CA GLU A 160 -21.60 9.49 -8.70
C GLU A 160 -22.40 8.56 -9.62
N SER A 161 -21.88 8.26 -10.82
CA SER A 161 -22.48 7.28 -11.72
C SER A 161 -22.61 5.90 -11.06
N ARG A 162 -21.61 5.47 -10.31
CA ARG A 162 -21.65 4.19 -9.58
C ARG A 162 -22.64 4.21 -8.43
N TYR A 163 -22.78 5.31 -7.71
CA TYR A 163 -23.81 5.44 -6.67
C TYR A 163 -25.21 5.24 -7.25
N HIS A 164 -25.54 5.83 -8.39
CA HIS A 164 -26.83 5.60 -9.08
C HIS A 164 -27.03 4.14 -9.50
N GLN A 165 -25.94 3.48 -9.96
CA GLN A 165 -26.00 2.04 -10.29
C GLN A 165 -26.26 1.19 -9.05
N PHE A 166 -25.61 1.51 -7.92
CA PHE A 166 -25.79 0.79 -6.65
C PHE A 166 -27.19 1.01 -6.10
N GLU A 167 -27.71 2.22 -6.13
CA GLU A 167 -29.08 2.55 -5.75
C GLU A 167 -30.09 1.75 -6.56
N THR A 168 -29.98 1.77 -7.89
CA THR A 168 -30.88 1.03 -8.81
C THR A 168 -30.82 -0.49 -8.55
N ALA A 169 -29.64 -1.02 -8.22
CA ALA A 169 -29.45 -2.45 -7.94
C ALA A 169 -29.77 -2.84 -6.48
N GLY A 170 -30.14 -1.90 -5.62
CA GLY A 170 -30.37 -2.14 -4.19
C GLY A 170 -29.11 -2.66 -3.48
N CYS A 171 -27.95 -2.05 -3.79
CA CYS A 171 -26.65 -2.45 -3.24
C CYS A 171 -26.03 -1.29 -2.47
N ALA A 172 -25.42 -1.58 -1.30
CA ALA A 172 -24.78 -0.57 -0.47
C ALA A 172 -23.34 -0.23 -0.89
N HIS A 173 -22.66 -1.13 -1.61
CA HIS A 173 -21.26 -1.00 -1.96
C HIS A 173 -20.88 -1.89 -3.16
N ILE A 174 -19.73 -1.60 -3.79
CA ILE A 174 -19.23 -2.27 -5.00
C ILE A 174 -19.13 -3.80 -4.87
N SER A 175 -18.75 -4.35 -3.71
CA SER A 175 -18.68 -5.81 -3.54
C SER A 175 -20.04 -6.46 -3.62
N ALA A 176 -21.08 -5.85 -3.01
CA ALA A 176 -22.47 -6.35 -3.11
C ALA A 176 -23.01 -6.24 -4.53
N TYR A 177 -22.69 -5.13 -5.22
CA TYR A 177 -23.04 -4.95 -6.62
C TYR A 177 -22.38 -6.02 -7.50
N ASN A 178 -21.06 -6.23 -7.36
CA ASN A 178 -20.30 -7.18 -8.17
C ASN A 178 -20.69 -8.64 -7.97
N GLN A 179 -21.33 -8.97 -6.82
CA GLN A 179 -21.91 -10.33 -6.61
C GLN A 179 -23.13 -10.60 -7.49
N LYS A 180 -23.87 -9.55 -7.86
CA LYS A 180 -25.11 -9.68 -8.64
C LYS A 180 -24.91 -9.33 -10.12
N ALA A 181 -23.92 -8.50 -10.43
CA ALA A 181 -23.71 -7.97 -11.76
C ALA A 181 -23.15 -9.02 -12.73
N THR A 182 -23.71 -9.09 -13.92
CA THR A 182 -23.16 -9.90 -15.03
C THR A 182 -21.80 -9.35 -15.50
N LYS A 183 -21.59 -8.04 -15.38
CA LYS A 183 -20.31 -7.36 -15.67
C LYS A 183 -19.88 -6.61 -14.44
N PRO A 184 -18.96 -7.18 -13.63
CA PRO A 184 -18.45 -6.51 -12.44
C PRO A 184 -17.74 -5.20 -12.77
N LEU A 185 -17.90 -4.20 -11.90
CA LEU A 185 -17.19 -2.94 -11.98
C LEU A 185 -15.78 -3.08 -11.39
N PRO A 186 -14.74 -2.56 -12.05
CA PRO A 186 -13.40 -2.52 -11.48
C PRO A 186 -13.35 -1.57 -10.28
N ARG A 187 -12.57 -1.90 -9.27
CA ARG A 187 -12.16 -0.90 -8.27
C ARG A 187 -11.15 0.05 -8.91
N ILE A 188 -11.13 1.32 -8.46
CA ILE A 188 -10.17 2.33 -8.93
C ILE A 188 -9.32 2.76 -7.73
N VAL A 189 -8.01 2.72 -7.88
CA VAL A 189 -7.01 3.13 -6.90
C VAL A 189 -6.19 4.28 -7.47
#